data_9e374cfa5c18a15ab765c432ddc30502
#
_entry.id   9e374cfa5c18a15ab765c432ddc30502
#
_cell.length_a   1.000
_cell.length_b   1.000
_cell.length_c   1.000
_cell.angle_alpha   90.00
_cell.angle_beta   90.00
_cell.angle_gamma   90.00
#
_symmetry.space_group_name_H-M   'P 1'
#
loop_
_entity.id
_entity.type
_entity.pdbx_description
1 polymer ?
#
loop_
_entity_poly.entity_id
_entity_poly.type
_entity_poly.pdbx_seq_one_letter_code
_entity_poly.pdbx_strand_id
1 'polypeptide(L)'
;MPFAQRRTDLPVLLVHNIDPRWGAKDREESRVAADALEAALRQEGHPVTPVTVAKADLESLLQPYDPDEFVVFNWCEELPGMPRSESLVPDIYERLGFTYTGANSAALAL
;
A
#
# COMPACT_ATOMS: atom_id res chain seq x y z
N MET A 1 19.25 15.00 18.67
CA MET A 1 18.74 14.96 18.55
C MET A 1 17.92 14.71 18.33
N PRO A 2 17.90 14.67 18.15
CA PRO A 2 17.20 14.46 17.95
C PRO A 2 16.27 13.96 17.75
N PHE A 3 16.12 13.82 17.75
CA PHE A 3 15.38 13.46 17.69
C PHE A 3 14.49 13.04 17.35
N ALA A 4 14.77 12.95 17.72
CA ALA A 4 13.99 12.49 17.35
C ALA A 4 13.04 12.65 16.71
N GLN A 5 12.97 12.49 16.66
CA GLN A 5 12.30 12.87 16.03
C GLN A 5 11.33 12.61 15.16
N ARG A 6 10.61 13.42 14.68
CA ARG A 6 9.64 13.23 13.68
C ARG A 6 10.26 12.91 12.38
N ARG A 7 9.87 11.81 11.79
CA ARG A 7 10.30 11.41 10.48
C ARG A 7 9.20 11.77 9.49
N THR A 8 9.17 13.03 9.05
CA THR A 8 8.22 13.45 8.02
C THR A 8 8.71 13.13 6.63
N ASP A 9 9.95 12.63 6.53
CA ASP A 9 10.58 12.31 5.25
C ASP A 9 10.72 10.80 5.03
N LEU A 10 9.99 9.98 5.76
CA LEU A 10 10.02 8.54 5.58
C LEU A 10 9.59 8.16 4.17
N PRO A 11 10.37 7.34 3.46
CA PRO A 11 9.93 6.85 2.15
C PRO A 11 8.69 5.97 2.29
N VAL A 12 7.69 6.24 1.49
CA VAL A 12 6.40 5.57 1.57
C VAL A 12 6.16 4.77 0.30
N LEU A 13 5.78 3.51 0.46
CA LEU A 13 5.23 2.72 -0.63
C LEU A 13 3.71 2.86 -0.55
N LEU A 14 3.14 3.54 -1.53
CA LEU A 14 1.68 3.67 -1.61
C LEU A 14 1.15 2.48 -2.41
N VAL A 15 0.66 1.48 -1.69
CA VAL A 15 0.16 0.26 -2.31
C VAL A 15 -1.33 0.41 -2.57
N HIS A 16 -1.73 0.35 -3.83
CA HIS A 16 -3.14 0.48 -4.21
C HIS A 16 -3.48 -0.54 -5.27
N ASN A 17 -4.74 -0.97 -5.32
CA ASN A 17 -5.16 -1.97 -6.28
C ASN A 17 -6.04 -1.36 -7.36
N ILE A 18 -5.81 -1.80 -8.59
CA ILE A 18 -6.67 -1.50 -9.72
C ILE A 18 -6.93 -2.85 -10.40
N ASP A 19 -8.15 -3.37 -10.24
CA ASP A 19 -8.52 -4.63 -10.86
C ASP A 19 -8.82 -4.37 -12.33
N PRO A 20 -8.09 -5.00 -13.25
CA PRO A 20 -8.33 -4.77 -14.69
C PRO A 20 -9.70 -5.21 -15.16
N ARG A 21 -10.43 -6.01 -14.35
CA ARG A 21 -11.79 -6.42 -14.68
C ARG A 21 -12.83 -5.37 -14.32
N TRP A 22 -12.45 -4.35 -13.54
CA TRP A 22 -13.36 -3.25 -13.26
C TRP A 22 -13.66 -2.47 -14.54
N GLY A 23 -14.84 -1.84 -14.60
CA GLY A 23 -15.17 -0.95 -15.70
C GLY A 23 -14.22 0.24 -15.75
N ALA A 24 -14.18 0.89 -16.91
CA ALA A 24 -13.26 2.01 -17.14
C ALA A 24 -13.47 3.13 -16.12
N LYS A 25 -14.72 3.39 -15.74
CA LYS A 25 -15.04 4.44 -14.78
C LYS A 25 -14.47 4.10 -13.39
N ASP A 26 -14.64 2.86 -12.95
CA ASP A 26 -14.17 2.44 -11.63
C ASP A 26 -12.65 2.47 -11.57
N ARG A 27 -11.99 2.04 -12.64
CA ARG A 27 -10.53 2.08 -12.69
C ARG A 27 -10.02 3.51 -12.63
N GLU A 28 -10.68 4.42 -13.34
CA GLU A 28 -10.28 5.82 -13.35
C GLU A 28 -10.50 6.47 -11.98
N GLU A 29 -11.63 6.19 -11.34
CA GLU A 29 -11.90 6.72 -10.00
C GLU A 29 -10.88 6.24 -8.99
N SER A 30 -10.48 4.97 -9.08
CA SER A 30 -9.47 4.42 -8.19
C SER A 30 -8.11 5.07 -8.43
N ARG A 31 -7.76 5.31 -9.69
CA ARG A 31 -6.50 5.97 -10.04
C ARG A 31 -6.47 7.41 -9.52
N VAL A 32 -7.58 8.13 -9.70
CA VAL A 32 -7.67 9.52 -9.24
C VAL A 32 -7.54 9.59 -7.72
N ALA A 33 -8.17 8.66 -7.00
CA ALA A 33 -8.07 8.62 -5.55
C ALA A 33 -6.64 8.33 -5.10
N ALA A 34 -5.95 7.40 -5.75
CA ALA A 34 -4.58 7.09 -5.43
C ALA A 34 -3.65 8.28 -5.72
N ASP A 35 -3.87 8.97 -6.84
CA ASP A 35 -3.07 10.15 -7.19
C ASP A 35 -3.25 11.26 -6.16
N ALA A 36 -4.47 11.48 -5.68
CA ALA A 36 -4.75 12.49 -4.66
C ALA A 36 -4.06 12.15 -3.35
N LEU A 37 -4.05 10.87 -2.98
CA LEU A 37 -3.40 10.41 -1.77
C LEU A 37 -1.89 10.56 -1.89
N GLU A 38 -1.33 10.22 -3.04
CA GLU A 38 0.10 10.42 -3.30
C GLU A 38 0.48 11.90 -3.14
N ALA A 39 -0.32 12.80 -3.71
CA ALA A 39 -0.06 14.23 -3.61
C ALA A 39 -0.08 14.71 -2.16
N ALA A 40 -1.04 14.21 -1.37
CA ALA A 40 -1.15 14.59 0.04
C ALA A 40 0.07 14.12 0.83
N LEU A 41 0.54 12.90 0.58
CA LEU A 41 1.73 12.37 1.26
C LEU A 41 2.97 13.16 0.89
N ARG A 42 3.10 13.54 -0.38
CA ARG A 42 4.24 14.35 -0.83
C ARG A 42 4.22 15.74 -0.21
N GLN A 43 3.03 16.30 -0.01
CA GLN A 43 2.90 17.59 0.66
C GLN A 43 3.38 17.54 2.11
N GLU A 44 3.25 16.38 2.75
CA GLU A 44 3.74 16.18 4.12
C GLU A 44 5.25 15.95 4.15
N GLY A 45 5.91 15.86 3.01
CA GLY A 45 7.35 15.72 2.95
C GLY A 45 7.85 14.31 2.64
N HIS A 46 6.94 13.36 2.44
CA HIS A 46 7.35 11.98 2.19
C HIS A 46 7.68 11.74 0.71
N PRO A 47 8.83 11.12 0.42
CA PRO A 47 9.01 10.53 -0.91
C PRO A 47 8.02 9.38 -1.07
N VAL A 48 7.28 9.34 -2.17
CA VAL A 48 6.25 8.33 -2.40
C VAL A 48 6.57 7.53 -3.65
N THR A 49 6.53 6.20 -3.51
CA THR A 49 6.61 5.29 -4.64
C THR A 49 5.28 4.57 -4.75
N PRO A 50 4.49 4.82 -5.79
CA PRO A 50 3.24 4.08 -5.96
C PRO A 50 3.52 2.65 -6.41
N VAL A 51 2.80 1.71 -5.82
CA VAL A 51 2.86 0.30 -6.17
C VAL A 51 1.46 -0.12 -6.58
N THR A 52 1.25 -0.32 -7.87
CA THR A 52 -0.06 -0.66 -8.41
C THR A 52 -0.22 -2.17 -8.46
N VAL A 53 -1.23 -2.69 -7.76
CA VAL A 53 -1.51 -4.11 -7.70
C VAL A 53 -2.66 -4.41 -8.66
N ALA A 54 -2.34 -5.05 -9.78
CA ALA A 54 -3.32 -5.41 -10.80
C ALA A 54 -3.59 -6.91 -10.87
N LYS A 55 -2.83 -7.70 -10.15
CA LYS A 55 -3.00 -9.15 -10.02
C LYS A 55 -2.65 -9.55 -8.60
N ALA A 56 -2.79 -10.85 -8.30
CA ALA A 56 -2.50 -11.36 -6.96
C ALA A 56 -1.00 -11.62 -6.77
N ASP A 57 -0.16 -10.65 -7.10
CA ASP A 57 1.30 -10.78 -7.04
C ASP A 57 1.96 -9.75 -6.13
N LEU A 58 1.25 -9.34 -5.09
CA LEU A 58 1.72 -8.28 -4.18
C LEU A 58 3.09 -8.59 -3.58
N GLU A 59 3.31 -9.82 -3.18
CA GLU A 59 4.59 -10.20 -2.57
C GLU A 59 5.75 -9.96 -3.54
N SER A 60 5.58 -10.34 -4.79
CA SER A 60 6.61 -10.12 -5.82
C SER A 60 6.87 -8.63 -6.05
N LEU A 61 5.80 -7.83 -6.03
CA LEU A 61 5.92 -6.39 -6.24
C LEU A 61 6.69 -5.71 -5.12
N LEU A 62 6.64 -6.24 -3.91
CA LEU A 62 7.29 -5.65 -2.75
C LEU A 62 8.73 -6.14 -2.55
N GLN A 63 9.11 -7.23 -3.18
CA GLN A 63 10.45 -7.80 -2.98
C GLN A 63 11.61 -6.85 -3.26
N PRO A 64 11.54 -5.95 -4.25
CA PRO A 64 12.66 -5.04 -4.49
C PRO A 64 12.90 -4.00 -3.39
N TYR A 65 11.97 -3.85 -2.46
CA TYR A 65 12.02 -2.77 -1.48
C TYR A 65 12.44 -3.30 -0.12
N ASP A 66 13.29 -2.52 0.57
CA ASP A 66 13.78 -2.86 1.89
C ASP A 66 12.72 -2.51 2.95
N PRO A 67 12.20 -3.50 3.69
CA PRO A 67 11.18 -3.23 4.71
C PRO A 67 11.68 -2.37 5.86
N ASP A 68 13.00 -2.29 6.07
CA ASP A 68 13.56 -1.43 7.11
C ASP A 68 13.64 0.03 6.65
N GLU A 69 13.55 0.26 5.35
CA GLU A 69 13.68 1.59 4.77
C GLU A 69 12.34 2.23 4.48
N PHE A 70 11.40 1.43 3.98
CA PHE A 70 10.11 1.92 3.49
C PHE A 70 8.99 1.58 4.46
N VAL A 71 8.03 2.52 4.55
CA VAL A 71 6.76 2.29 5.27
C VAL A 71 5.68 2.12 4.21
N VAL A 72 4.80 1.14 4.41
CA VAL A 72 3.69 0.90 3.49
C VAL A 72 2.47 1.71 3.92
N PHE A 73 1.95 2.52 3.00
CA PHE A 73 0.62 3.09 3.16
C PHE A 73 -0.32 2.20 2.36
N ASN A 74 -1.16 1.47 3.07
CA ASN A 74 -1.99 0.45 2.45
C ASN A 74 -3.30 1.02 1.95
N TRP A 75 -3.45 1.11 0.64
CA TRP A 75 -4.69 1.49 -0.04
C TRP A 75 -5.20 0.34 -0.91
N CYS A 76 -4.73 -0.88 -0.61
CA CYS A 76 -5.11 -2.08 -1.33
C CYS A 76 -6.07 -2.89 -0.47
N GLU A 77 -7.34 -2.98 -0.88
CA GLU A 77 -8.36 -3.64 -0.07
C GLU A 77 -8.31 -5.15 -0.24
N GLU A 78 -8.21 -5.62 -1.48
CA GLU A 78 -8.08 -7.05 -1.71
C GLU A 78 -7.26 -7.28 -2.97
N LEU A 79 -6.76 -8.50 -3.12
CA LEU A 79 -5.95 -8.86 -4.27
C LEU A 79 -6.84 -9.09 -5.48
N PRO A 80 -6.53 -8.46 -6.62
CA PRO A 80 -7.34 -8.66 -7.83
C PRO A 80 -7.41 -10.14 -8.22
N GLY A 81 -8.62 -10.60 -8.52
CA GLY A 81 -8.84 -11.99 -8.87
C GLY A 81 -8.96 -12.94 -7.70
N MET A 82 -8.84 -12.45 -6.46
CA MET A 82 -8.95 -13.27 -5.26
C MET A 82 -10.01 -12.69 -4.33
N PRO A 83 -11.27 -13.09 -4.47
CA PRO A 83 -12.31 -12.59 -3.57
C PRO A 83 -12.03 -12.94 -2.11
N ARG A 84 -12.39 -12.06 -1.20
CA ARG A 84 -12.22 -12.24 0.24
C ARG A 84 -10.75 -12.36 0.65
N SER A 85 -9.87 -11.64 -0.05
CA SER A 85 -8.43 -11.66 0.25
C SER A 85 -8.00 -10.47 1.10
N GLU A 86 -8.95 -9.77 1.74
CA GLU A 86 -8.62 -8.57 2.52
C GLU A 86 -7.60 -8.83 3.61
N SER A 87 -7.70 -9.97 4.29
CA SER A 87 -6.77 -10.29 5.38
C SER A 87 -5.41 -10.76 4.86
N LEU A 88 -5.34 -11.19 3.60
CA LEU A 88 -4.08 -11.62 3.01
C LEU A 88 -3.14 -10.44 2.73
N VAL A 89 -3.70 -9.27 2.45
CA VAL A 89 -2.91 -8.10 2.11
C VAL A 89 -2.00 -7.68 3.27
N PRO A 90 -2.54 -7.37 4.47
CA PRO A 90 -1.66 -7.05 5.59
C PRO A 90 -0.81 -8.23 6.05
N ASP A 91 -1.27 -9.47 5.85
CA ASP A 91 -0.47 -10.65 6.17
C ASP A 91 0.82 -10.67 5.36
N ILE A 92 0.76 -10.29 4.08
CA ILE A 92 1.95 -10.22 3.24
C ILE A 92 2.93 -9.18 3.77
N TYR A 93 2.43 -7.99 4.15
CA TYR A 93 3.30 -6.97 4.73
C TYR A 93 3.99 -7.49 5.99
N GLU A 94 3.24 -8.16 6.86
CA GLU A 94 3.77 -8.68 8.13
C GLU A 94 4.83 -9.75 7.88
N ARG A 95 4.58 -10.65 6.93
CA ARG A 95 5.54 -11.69 6.60
C ARG A 95 6.84 -11.14 6.01
N LEU A 96 6.74 -10.06 5.26
CA LEU A 96 7.90 -9.43 4.65
C LEU A 96 8.60 -8.46 5.60
N GLY A 97 8.01 -8.17 6.75
CA GLY A 97 8.62 -7.32 7.76
C GLY A 97 8.37 -5.83 7.60
N PHE A 98 7.40 -5.45 6.77
CA PHE A 98 7.08 -4.04 6.59
C PHE A 98 6.24 -3.47 7.72
N THR A 99 6.54 -2.24 8.12
CA THR A 99 5.61 -1.43 8.90
C THR A 99 4.57 -0.88 7.95
N TYR A 100 3.30 -0.95 8.31
CA TYR A 100 2.23 -0.51 7.42
C TYR A 100 1.10 0.14 8.21
N THR A 101 0.29 0.95 7.51
CA THR A 101 -0.91 1.55 8.07
C THR A 101 -2.11 0.66 7.79
N GLY A 102 -3.09 0.69 8.68
CA GLY A 102 -4.33 -0.05 8.51
C GLY A 102 -4.47 -1.17 9.53
N ALA A 103 -5.53 -1.97 9.39
CA ALA A 103 -5.79 -3.09 10.28
C ALA A 103 -4.82 -4.23 9.97
N ASN A 104 -4.41 -4.97 10.99
CA ASN A 104 -3.53 -6.11 10.78
C ASN A 104 -4.32 -7.32 10.28
N SER A 105 -3.59 -8.37 9.84
CA SER A 105 -4.20 -9.54 9.23
C SER A 105 -5.15 -10.27 10.18
N ALA A 106 -4.82 -10.31 11.47
CA ALA A 106 -5.66 -10.98 12.46
C ALA A 106 -7.01 -10.26 12.61
N ALA A 107 -7.00 -8.92 12.64
CA ALA A 107 -8.23 -8.16 12.76
C ALA A 107 -9.13 -8.34 11.53
N LEU A 108 -8.53 -8.39 10.35
CA LEU A 108 -9.29 -8.54 9.11
C LEU A 108 -9.80 -9.97 8.90
N ALA A 109 -9.18 -10.94 9.53
CA ALA A 109 -9.61 -12.35 9.43
C ALA A 109 -10.81 -12.67 10.32
N LEU A 110 -11.16 -11.81 11.24
CA LEU A 110 -12.34 -12.01 12.08
C LEU A 110 -13.61 -11.83 11.26
#